data_86746fe3377a7ca0827aa7274e750024
#
_entry.id   86746fe3377a7ca0827aa7274e750024
#
_cell.length_a   1.000
_cell.length_b   1.000
_cell.length_c   1.000
_cell.angle_alpha   90.00
_cell.angle_beta   90.00
_cell.angle_gamma   90.00
#
_symmetry.space_group_name_H-M   'P 1'
#
loop_
_entity.id
_entity.type
_entity.pdbx_description
1 polymer ?
#
loop_
_entity_poly.entity_id
_entity_poly.type
_entity_poly.pdbx_seq_one_letter_code
_entity_poly.pdbx_strand_id
1 'polypeptide(L)'
;MKDTILIDLGDTLVKNKEISIKNGLVAIYNYLNIKQKEFVDYGINLFNIMDNSRQKTSIEISLNDYLTKLFEKLGIDKNLINEKLEEIFYENCEKNEEIKDAQLFLKYLKQKKYLIIIVSNSIFSSKLLKITLEKFKLLAYIDEVYSSSDLGFRKPSREISEKVSKELQLVKEKCLMIGNDIRIDGGFATNSYIDFIWFNSKNEQGNCPKMIANINVYTELIEKWGEIID
;
A
#
# COMPACT_ATOMS: atom_id res chain seq x y z
N MET A 1 -21.19 16.04 4.28
CA MET A 1 -20.74 15.63 2.93
C MET A 1 -19.29 15.24 2.97
N LYS A 2 -18.91 14.12 2.38
CA LYS A 2 -17.52 13.68 2.24
C LYS A 2 -16.78 14.57 1.24
N ASP A 3 -15.50 14.83 1.48
CA ASP A 3 -14.61 15.59 0.59
C ASP A 3 -13.25 14.91 0.38
N THR A 4 -12.93 13.92 1.19
CA THR A 4 -11.63 13.24 1.20
C THR A 4 -11.81 11.73 1.11
N ILE A 5 -11.17 11.11 0.13
CA ILE A 5 -11.23 9.67 -0.11
C ILE A 5 -9.84 9.08 0.14
N LEU A 6 -9.73 8.26 1.17
CA LEU A 6 -8.56 7.43 1.44
C LEU A 6 -8.75 6.11 0.71
N ILE A 7 -7.77 5.67 -0.07
CA ILE A 7 -7.89 4.44 -0.86
C ILE A 7 -6.67 3.56 -0.60
N ASP A 8 -6.90 2.28 -0.36
CA ASP A 8 -5.84 1.28 -0.37
C ASP A 8 -5.32 1.05 -1.81
N LEU A 9 -4.09 0.57 -1.94
CA LEU A 9 -3.47 0.35 -3.25
C LEU A 9 -3.62 -1.09 -3.74
N GLY A 10 -3.05 -2.03 -2.97
CA GLY A 10 -2.92 -3.42 -3.39
C GLY A 10 -4.26 -4.16 -3.40
N ASP A 11 -4.57 -4.87 -4.48
CA ASP A 11 -5.85 -5.54 -4.72
C ASP A 11 -7.09 -4.62 -4.60
N THR A 12 -6.85 -3.30 -4.49
CA THR A 12 -7.88 -2.26 -4.53
C THR A 12 -7.80 -1.45 -5.84
N LEU A 13 -6.70 -0.79 -6.14
CA LEU A 13 -6.47 -0.05 -7.39
C LEU A 13 -5.57 -0.81 -8.37
N VAL A 14 -4.65 -1.60 -7.83
CA VAL A 14 -3.66 -2.38 -8.57
C VAL A 14 -3.64 -3.79 -8.01
N LYS A 15 -3.80 -4.78 -8.88
CA LYS A 15 -3.78 -6.19 -8.50
C LYS A 15 -2.36 -6.71 -8.38
N ASN A 16 -2.02 -7.27 -7.23
CA ASN A 16 -0.75 -7.94 -7.02
C ASN A 16 -0.78 -9.36 -7.63
N LYS A 17 -0.06 -9.57 -8.74
CA LYS A 17 0.04 -10.88 -9.41
C LYS A 17 1.10 -11.76 -8.78
N GLU A 18 2.24 -11.18 -8.47
CA GLU A 18 3.37 -11.86 -7.87
C GLU A 18 4.16 -10.88 -7.00
N ILE A 19 4.50 -11.29 -5.80
CA ILE A 19 5.45 -10.60 -4.94
C ILE A 19 6.57 -11.61 -4.64
N SER A 20 7.77 -11.35 -5.14
CA SER A 20 8.91 -12.25 -5.03
C SER A 20 10.14 -11.55 -4.47
N ILE A 21 10.32 -11.65 -3.16
CA ILE A 21 11.54 -11.17 -2.48
C ILE A 21 12.79 -11.78 -3.11
N LYS A 22 12.71 -13.06 -3.51
CA LYS A 22 13.81 -13.76 -4.21
C LYS A 22 14.23 -13.01 -5.48
N ASN A 23 13.28 -12.60 -6.32
CA ASN A 23 13.62 -11.93 -7.58
C ASN A 23 14.26 -10.55 -7.32
N GLY A 24 13.77 -9.78 -6.34
CA GLY A 24 14.38 -8.53 -5.91
C GLY A 24 15.83 -8.72 -5.41
N LEU A 25 16.06 -9.75 -4.59
CA LEU A 25 17.40 -10.10 -4.10
C LEU A 25 18.35 -10.55 -5.22
N VAL A 26 17.87 -11.35 -6.17
CA VAL A 26 18.67 -11.78 -7.34
C VAL A 26 19.05 -10.58 -8.20
N ALA A 27 18.15 -9.63 -8.37
CA ALA A 27 18.44 -8.41 -9.11
C ALA A 27 19.55 -7.58 -8.44
N ILE A 28 19.47 -7.38 -7.11
CA ILE A 28 20.54 -6.71 -6.33
C ILE A 28 21.85 -7.48 -6.40
N TYR A 29 21.82 -8.81 -6.21
CA TYR A 29 22.98 -9.69 -6.26
C TYR A 29 23.78 -9.49 -7.57
N ASN A 30 23.06 -9.48 -8.69
CA ASN A 30 23.65 -9.31 -10.01
C ASN A 30 24.15 -7.86 -10.22
N TYR A 31 23.35 -6.87 -9.85
CA TYR A 31 23.68 -5.45 -10.04
C TYR A 31 24.96 -5.04 -9.30
N LEU A 32 25.09 -5.45 -8.03
CA LEU A 32 26.27 -5.16 -7.21
C LEU A 32 27.41 -6.16 -7.39
N ASN A 33 27.24 -7.21 -8.20
CA ASN A 33 28.22 -8.30 -8.38
C ASN A 33 28.68 -8.88 -7.02
N ILE A 34 27.71 -9.17 -6.15
CA ILE A 34 27.92 -9.69 -4.79
C ILE A 34 28.64 -11.05 -4.87
N LYS A 35 29.60 -11.31 -3.97
CA LYS A 35 30.42 -12.54 -3.97
C LYS A 35 29.91 -13.59 -2.99
N GLN A 36 29.14 -13.17 -2.00
CA GLN A 36 28.55 -14.04 -0.99
C GLN A 36 27.45 -14.91 -1.60
N LYS A 37 27.74 -16.19 -1.83
CA LYS A 37 26.80 -17.12 -2.49
C LYS A 37 25.49 -17.30 -1.73
N GLU A 38 25.53 -17.17 -0.42
CA GLU A 38 24.40 -17.27 0.51
C GLU A 38 23.49 -16.05 0.52
N PHE A 39 23.81 -14.97 -0.20
CA PHE A 39 23.10 -13.68 -0.14
C PHE A 39 21.58 -13.83 -0.35
N VAL A 40 21.17 -14.56 -1.38
CA VAL A 40 19.74 -14.70 -1.71
C VAL A 40 19.03 -15.55 -0.66
N ASP A 41 19.58 -16.70 -0.30
CA ASP A 41 18.94 -17.63 0.64
C ASP A 41 18.88 -17.03 2.05
N TYR A 42 19.96 -16.39 2.48
CA TYR A 42 19.99 -15.69 3.75
C TYR A 42 19.00 -14.52 3.77
N GLY A 43 18.92 -13.75 2.67
CA GLY A 43 17.99 -12.65 2.53
C GLY A 43 16.53 -13.09 2.62
N ILE A 44 16.16 -14.19 1.96
CA ILE A 44 14.79 -14.75 2.04
C ILE A 44 14.48 -15.14 3.50
N ASN A 45 15.39 -15.84 4.18
CA ASN A 45 15.20 -16.25 5.57
C ASN A 45 15.05 -15.05 6.50
N LEU A 46 15.90 -14.04 6.35
CA LEU A 46 15.83 -12.80 7.14
C LEU A 46 14.48 -12.08 6.89
N PHE A 47 14.06 -11.97 5.63
CA PHE A 47 12.78 -11.35 5.30
C PHE A 47 11.62 -12.08 6.00
N ASN A 48 11.58 -13.41 5.93
CA ASN A 48 10.52 -14.20 6.57
C ASN A 48 10.48 -13.99 8.09
N ILE A 49 11.63 -13.89 8.76
CA ILE A 49 11.69 -13.60 10.20
C ILE A 49 11.13 -12.20 10.48
N MET A 50 11.55 -11.21 9.71
CA MET A 50 11.11 -9.82 9.87
C MET A 50 9.62 -9.67 9.54
N ASP A 51 9.13 -10.30 8.48
CA ASP A 51 7.71 -10.27 8.09
C ASP A 51 6.82 -10.93 9.15
N ASN A 52 7.21 -12.09 9.67
CA ASN A 52 6.49 -12.74 10.77
C ASN A 52 6.42 -11.85 12.03
N SER A 53 7.44 -11.04 12.29
CA SER A 53 7.42 -10.08 13.40
C SER A 53 6.45 -8.93 13.11
N ARG A 54 6.53 -8.31 11.92
CA ARG A 54 5.67 -7.18 11.55
C ARG A 54 4.19 -7.57 11.47
N GLN A 55 3.85 -8.83 11.10
CA GLN A 55 2.47 -9.31 11.08
C GLN A 55 1.82 -9.36 12.47
N LYS A 56 2.63 -9.44 13.53
CA LYS A 56 2.18 -9.50 14.94
C LYS A 56 2.12 -8.13 15.62
N THR A 57 2.57 -7.09 14.95
CA THR A 57 2.66 -5.74 15.49
C THR A 57 2.01 -4.73 14.56
N SER A 58 1.81 -3.52 15.05
CA SER A 58 1.41 -2.38 14.21
C SER A 58 2.60 -1.66 13.55
N ILE A 59 3.82 -2.14 13.78
CA ILE A 59 5.05 -1.50 13.31
C ILE A 59 5.37 -2.02 11.91
N GLU A 60 5.67 -1.11 11.00
CA GLU A 60 6.15 -1.44 9.66
C GLU A 60 7.67 -1.54 9.63
N ILE A 61 8.16 -2.33 8.68
CA ILE A 61 9.58 -2.50 8.38
C ILE A 61 9.80 -2.02 6.95
N SER A 62 10.69 -1.04 6.76
CA SER A 62 11.01 -0.54 5.43
C SER A 62 11.92 -1.49 4.65
N LEU A 63 11.92 -1.37 3.31
CA LEU A 63 12.90 -2.05 2.47
C LEU A 63 14.32 -1.67 2.87
N ASN A 64 14.55 -0.40 3.19
CA ASN A 64 15.85 0.10 3.63
C ASN A 64 16.33 -0.58 4.93
N ASP A 65 15.44 -0.71 5.94
CA ASP A 65 15.76 -1.43 7.19
C ASP A 65 16.12 -2.90 6.92
N TYR A 66 15.35 -3.54 6.05
CA TYR A 66 15.59 -4.93 5.67
C TYR A 66 16.95 -5.09 4.97
N LEU A 67 17.24 -4.28 3.94
CA LEU A 67 18.50 -4.34 3.21
C LEU A 67 19.69 -3.97 4.11
N THR A 68 19.54 -2.99 5.00
CA THR A 68 20.57 -2.59 5.95
C THR A 68 20.95 -3.78 6.84
N LYS A 69 19.97 -4.46 7.44
CA LYS A 69 20.22 -5.65 8.26
C LYS A 69 20.85 -6.79 7.47
N LEU A 70 20.42 -7.01 6.24
CA LEU A 70 20.98 -8.04 5.37
C LEU A 70 22.46 -7.76 5.07
N PHE A 71 22.79 -6.54 4.67
CA PHE A 71 24.13 -6.13 4.32
C PHE A 71 25.07 -6.19 5.51
N GLU A 72 24.65 -5.68 6.67
CA GLU A 72 25.41 -5.77 7.91
C GLU A 72 25.74 -7.23 8.31
N LYS A 73 24.77 -8.13 8.19
CA LYS A 73 24.97 -9.55 8.52
C LYS A 73 25.94 -10.27 7.59
N LEU A 74 26.02 -9.86 6.35
CA LEU A 74 26.89 -10.46 5.33
C LEU A 74 28.21 -9.70 5.13
N GLY A 75 28.47 -8.66 5.91
CA GLY A 75 29.67 -7.83 5.79
C GLY A 75 29.75 -7.06 4.48
N ILE A 76 28.59 -6.68 3.91
CA ILE A 76 28.50 -5.86 2.71
C ILE A 76 28.36 -4.39 3.14
N ASP A 77 29.03 -3.50 2.42
CA ASP A 77 28.95 -2.07 2.73
C ASP A 77 27.51 -1.53 2.56
N LYS A 78 26.90 -1.09 3.65
CA LYS A 78 25.55 -0.54 3.64
C LYS A 78 25.43 0.79 2.91
N ASN A 79 26.52 1.52 2.66
CA ASN A 79 26.49 2.75 1.86
C ASN A 79 26.15 2.49 0.38
N LEU A 80 26.15 1.23 -0.07
CA LEU A 80 25.65 0.83 -1.38
C LEU A 80 24.12 0.87 -1.47
N ILE A 81 23.42 0.90 -0.32
CA ILE A 81 21.96 1.03 -0.29
C ILE A 81 21.61 2.47 -0.62
N ASN A 82 20.95 2.66 -1.74
CA ASN A 82 20.51 3.95 -2.25
C ASN A 82 19.21 3.79 -3.03
N GLU A 83 18.60 4.90 -3.43
CA GLU A 83 17.34 4.90 -4.17
C GLU A 83 17.36 3.99 -5.40
N LYS A 84 18.47 3.98 -6.16
CA LYS A 84 18.58 3.12 -7.35
C LYS A 84 18.54 1.63 -7.01
N LEU A 85 19.15 1.24 -5.89
CA LEU A 85 19.12 -0.15 -5.44
C LEU A 85 17.73 -0.57 -5.00
N GLU A 86 17.01 0.32 -4.29
CA GLU A 86 15.63 0.10 -3.90
C GLU A 86 14.68 -0.02 -5.11
N GLU A 87 14.86 0.82 -6.13
CA GLU A 87 14.13 0.73 -7.40
C GLU A 87 14.37 -0.62 -8.09
N ILE A 88 15.64 -1.05 -8.20
CA ILE A 88 15.99 -2.35 -8.79
C ILE A 88 15.31 -3.49 -8.03
N PHE A 89 15.33 -3.45 -6.70
CA PHE A 89 14.65 -4.46 -5.90
C PHE A 89 13.14 -4.46 -6.19
N TYR A 90 12.51 -3.29 -6.12
CA TYR A 90 11.06 -3.11 -6.28
C TYR A 90 10.58 -3.61 -7.65
N GLU A 91 11.19 -3.14 -8.73
CA GLU A 91 10.81 -3.49 -10.10
C GLU A 91 10.92 -5.00 -10.41
N ASN A 92 11.82 -5.70 -9.72
CA ASN A 92 11.99 -7.15 -9.86
C ASN A 92 11.18 -7.96 -8.84
N CYS A 93 10.80 -7.35 -7.71
CA CYS A 93 10.04 -8.00 -6.66
C CYS A 93 8.54 -8.09 -6.98
N GLU A 94 7.96 -7.02 -7.54
CA GLU A 94 6.51 -6.93 -7.77
C GLU A 94 6.13 -7.02 -9.24
N LYS A 95 5.12 -7.87 -9.52
CA LYS A 95 4.41 -7.87 -10.79
C LYS A 95 2.95 -7.51 -10.54
N ASN A 96 2.54 -6.42 -11.13
CA ASN A 96 1.24 -5.82 -10.92
C ASN A 96 0.42 -5.81 -12.22
N GLU A 97 -0.90 -5.83 -12.08
CA GLU A 97 -1.89 -5.71 -13.14
C GLU A 97 -2.91 -4.64 -12.76
N GLU A 98 -3.40 -3.91 -13.74
CA GLU A 98 -4.46 -2.93 -13.53
C GLU A 98 -5.76 -3.61 -13.08
N ILE A 99 -6.43 -3.04 -12.07
CA ILE A 99 -7.81 -3.42 -11.75
C ILE A 99 -8.74 -2.69 -12.70
N LYS A 100 -9.63 -3.46 -13.34
CA LYS A 100 -10.59 -2.94 -14.31
C LYS A 100 -11.36 -1.74 -13.75
N ASP A 101 -11.45 -0.69 -14.55
CA ASP A 101 -12.16 0.55 -14.26
C ASP A 101 -11.63 1.37 -13.06
N ALA A 102 -10.47 1.01 -12.47
CA ALA A 102 -9.84 1.79 -11.39
C ALA A 102 -9.51 3.22 -11.84
N GLN A 103 -8.94 3.38 -13.04
CA GLN A 103 -8.66 4.71 -13.60
C GLN A 103 -9.95 5.52 -13.83
N LEU A 104 -11.00 4.88 -14.35
CA LEU A 104 -12.30 5.51 -14.57
C LEU A 104 -12.88 6.03 -13.26
N PHE A 105 -12.81 5.24 -12.21
CA PHE A 105 -13.27 5.62 -10.86
C PHE A 105 -12.49 6.80 -10.29
N LEU A 106 -11.15 6.77 -10.34
CA LEU A 106 -10.33 7.89 -9.88
C LEU A 106 -10.62 9.18 -10.64
N LYS A 107 -10.79 9.09 -11.97
CA LYS A 107 -11.19 10.23 -12.81
C LYS A 107 -12.56 10.78 -12.39
N TYR A 108 -13.53 9.91 -12.13
CA TYR A 108 -14.86 10.31 -11.63
C TYR A 108 -14.74 11.08 -10.31
N LEU A 109 -13.97 10.56 -9.34
CA LEU A 109 -13.76 11.24 -8.05
C LEU A 109 -13.11 12.63 -8.24
N LYS A 110 -12.12 12.77 -9.13
CA LYS A 110 -11.48 14.08 -9.42
C LYS A 110 -12.47 15.06 -10.06
N GLN A 111 -13.35 14.60 -10.94
CA GLN A 111 -14.41 15.46 -11.51
C GLN A 111 -15.38 15.97 -10.43
N LYS A 112 -15.60 15.18 -9.39
CA LYS A 112 -16.38 15.55 -8.20
C LYS A 112 -15.58 16.38 -7.18
N LYS A 113 -14.31 16.69 -7.46
CA LYS A 113 -13.39 17.50 -6.64
C LYS A 113 -13.04 16.87 -5.27
N TYR A 114 -13.08 15.55 -5.16
CA TYR A 114 -12.56 14.89 -3.97
C TYR A 114 -11.03 14.99 -3.88
N LEU A 115 -10.52 15.12 -2.66
CA LEU A 115 -9.13 14.89 -2.34
C LEU A 115 -8.89 13.37 -2.28
N ILE A 116 -7.96 12.86 -3.08
CA ILE A 116 -7.69 11.42 -3.21
C ILE A 116 -6.32 11.10 -2.64
N ILE A 117 -6.32 10.26 -1.61
CA ILE A 117 -5.12 9.92 -0.84
C ILE A 117 -4.94 8.40 -0.82
N ILE A 118 -3.78 7.91 -1.23
CA ILE A 118 -3.43 6.51 -1.07
C ILE A 118 -2.86 6.27 0.32
N VAL A 119 -3.35 5.23 1.01
CA VAL A 119 -2.81 4.75 2.29
C VAL A 119 -2.58 3.25 2.20
N SER A 120 -1.34 2.83 1.95
CA SER A 120 -0.96 1.46 1.67
C SER A 120 -0.09 0.84 2.76
N ASN A 121 -0.38 -0.42 3.12
CA ASN A 121 0.54 -1.26 3.91
C ASN A 121 1.60 -1.86 2.99
N SER A 122 2.82 -1.34 3.02
CA SER A 122 3.91 -1.78 2.17
C SER A 122 5.28 -1.60 2.83
N ILE A 123 6.21 -2.51 2.57
CA ILE A 123 7.63 -2.32 2.90
C ILE A 123 8.31 -1.31 1.97
N PHE A 124 7.67 -0.98 0.85
CA PHE A 124 8.17 -0.04 -0.14
C PHE A 124 7.72 1.37 0.17
N SER A 125 8.60 2.35 -0.02
CA SER A 125 8.29 3.76 0.21
C SER A 125 7.19 4.27 -0.73
N SER A 126 6.55 5.36 -0.37
CA SER A 126 5.58 6.06 -1.24
C SER A 126 6.19 6.43 -2.60
N LYS A 127 7.50 6.74 -2.63
CA LYS A 127 8.23 7.00 -3.88
C LYS A 127 8.20 5.79 -4.81
N LEU A 128 8.44 4.58 -4.29
CA LEU A 128 8.41 3.35 -5.08
C LEU A 128 6.98 3.01 -5.53
N LEU A 129 5.98 3.18 -4.65
CA LEU A 129 4.58 2.96 -5.01
C LEU A 129 4.10 3.89 -6.13
N LYS A 130 4.63 5.12 -6.19
CA LYS A 130 4.33 6.07 -7.29
C LYS A 130 4.79 5.54 -8.65
N ILE A 131 5.85 4.72 -8.73
CA ILE A 131 6.29 4.08 -9.98
C ILE A 131 5.17 3.18 -10.55
N THR A 132 4.56 2.35 -9.72
CA THR A 132 3.43 1.50 -10.13
C THR A 132 2.20 2.32 -10.50
N LEU A 133 1.87 3.35 -9.72
CA LEU A 133 0.76 4.26 -10.03
C LEU A 133 0.95 4.99 -11.37
N GLU A 134 2.17 5.39 -11.68
CA GLU A 134 2.52 6.04 -12.94
C GLU A 134 2.44 5.07 -14.12
N LYS A 135 2.95 3.85 -13.96
CA LYS A 135 2.86 2.76 -14.95
C LYS A 135 1.41 2.52 -15.42
N PHE A 136 0.45 2.55 -14.49
CA PHE A 136 -0.97 2.36 -14.78
C PHE A 136 -1.74 3.69 -15.00
N LYS A 137 -1.03 4.83 -15.10
CA LYS A 137 -1.61 6.16 -15.34
C LYS A 137 -2.64 6.58 -14.26
N LEU A 138 -2.48 6.07 -13.05
CA LEU A 138 -3.34 6.39 -11.91
C LEU A 138 -2.84 7.62 -11.15
N LEU A 139 -1.51 7.87 -11.15
CA LEU A 139 -0.87 8.93 -10.37
C LEU A 139 -1.44 10.33 -10.66
N ALA A 140 -1.83 10.58 -11.91
CA ALA A 140 -2.41 11.86 -12.32
C ALA A 140 -3.74 12.25 -11.60
N TYR A 141 -4.39 11.29 -10.97
CA TYR A 141 -5.65 11.49 -10.23
C TYR A 141 -5.48 11.50 -8.72
N ILE A 142 -4.26 11.26 -8.22
CA ILE A 142 -3.96 11.09 -6.80
C ILE A 142 -3.28 12.35 -6.27
N ASP A 143 -3.73 12.86 -5.14
CA ASP A 143 -3.17 14.05 -4.52
C ASP A 143 -1.99 13.71 -3.62
N GLU A 144 -2.09 12.61 -2.83
CA GLU A 144 -1.02 12.17 -1.94
C GLU A 144 -0.92 10.64 -1.84
N VAL A 145 0.28 10.14 -1.58
CA VAL A 145 0.56 8.71 -1.39
C VAL A 145 1.30 8.51 -0.09
N TYR A 146 0.70 7.75 0.82
CA TYR A 146 1.29 7.33 2.08
C TYR A 146 1.55 5.83 2.08
N SER A 147 2.77 5.46 2.37
CA SER A 147 3.17 4.09 2.65
C SER A 147 3.41 3.90 4.14
N SER A 148 3.00 2.75 4.67
CA SER A 148 3.35 2.37 6.04
C SER A 148 4.86 2.31 6.26
N SER A 149 5.66 2.02 5.23
CA SER A 149 7.11 2.08 5.25
C SER A 149 7.65 3.45 5.66
N ASP A 150 7.07 4.53 5.12
CA ASP A 150 7.50 5.90 5.43
C ASP A 150 6.98 6.35 6.80
N LEU A 151 5.82 5.84 7.21
CA LEU A 151 5.16 6.23 8.46
C LEU A 151 5.61 5.41 9.66
N GLY A 152 6.19 4.22 9.45
CA GLY A 152 6.61 3.29 10.49
C GLY A 152 5.47 2.52 11.18
N PHE A 153 4.22 2.73 10.77
CA PHE A 153 3.03 2.05 11.31
C PHE A 153 2.15 1.52 10.18
N ARG A 154 1.40 0.45 10.47
CA ARG A 154 0.54 -0.27 9.51
C ARG A 154 -0.94 -0.12 9.86
N LYS A 155 -1.81 -0.10 8.85
CA LYS A 155 -3.22 -0.43 9.05
C LYS A 155 -3.35 -1.84 9.66
N PRO A 156 -4.27 -2.09 10.59
CA PRO A 156 -5.38 -1.24 11.02
C PRO A 156 -5.04 -0.31 12.19
N SER A 157 -3.78 -0.04 12.50
CA SER A 157 -3.42 0.76 13.67
C SER A 157 -3.95 2.21 13.58
N ARG A 158 -4.20 2.78 14.76
CA ARG A 158 -4.68 4.15 14.86
C ARG A 158 -3.57 5.16 14.56
N GLU A 159 -2.33 4.79 14.82
CA GLU A 159 -1.16 5.65 14.65
C GLU A 159 -0.98 6.11 13.20
N ILE A 160 -1.22 5.22 12.21
CA ILE A 160 -1.14 5.60 10.79
C ILE A 160 -2.22 6.64 10.44
N SER A 161 -3.45 6.47 10.95
CA SER A 161 -4.53 7.43 10.76
C SER A 161 -4.23 8.78 11.38
N GLU A 162 -3.68 8.78 12.60
CA GLU A 162 -3.33 10.02 13.30
C GLU A 162 -2.21 10.79 12.58
N LYS A 163 -1.19 10.08 12.06
CA LYS A 163 -0.13 10.69 11.26
C LYS A 163 -0.67 11.34 9.99
N VAL A 164 -1.41 10.59 9.18
CA VAL A 164 -2.00 11.10 7.93
C VAL A 164 -2.97 12.26 8.20
N SER A 165 -3.84 12.12 9.20
CA SER A 165 -4.80 13.18 9.55
C SER A 165 -4.12 14.46 10.04
N LYS A 166 -3.04 14.33 10.81
CA LYS A 166 -2.28 15.49 11.31
C LYS A 166 -1.56 16.22 10.18
N GLU A 167 -0.92 15.48 9.29
CA GLU A 167 -0.14 16.06 8.19
C GLU A 167 -1.04 16.82 7.20
N LEU A 168 -2.17 16.23 6.85
CA LEU A 168 -3.13 16.80 5.90
C LEU A 168 -4.26 17.62 6.55
N GLN A 169 -4.26 17.76 7.86
CA GLN A 169 -5.29 18.46 8.62
C GLN A 169 -6.72 17.94 8.30
N LEU A 170 -6.86 16.62 8.18
CA LEU A 170 -8.12 16.00 7.75
C LEU A 170 -9.21 16.09 8.81
N VAL A 171 -10.43 16.33 8.35
CA VAL A 171 -11.66 16.25 9.16
C VAL A 171 -12.24 14.84 9.00
N LYS A 172 -12.16 14.01 10.03
CA LYS A 172 -12.50 12.56 9.96
C LYS A 172 -13.92 12.30 9.45
N GLU A 173 -14.89 13.10 9.87
CA GLU A 173 -16.29 13.01 9.47
C GLU A 173 -16.48 13.23 7.96
N LYS A 174 -15.53 13.90 7.32
CA LYS A 174 -15.51 14.15 5.88
C LYS A 174 -14.69 13.13 5.10
N CYS A 175 -14.02 12.22 5.80
CA CYS A 175 -13.23 11.16 5.17
C CYS A 175 -14.06 9.91 4.90
N LEU A 176 -13.64 9.17 3.87
CA LEU A 176 -14.13 7.86 3.51
C LEU A 176 -12.93 6.97 3.19
N MET A 177 -12.91 5.73 3.69
CA MET A 177 -11.93 4.72 3.31
C MET A 177 -12.52 3.75 2.29
N ILE A 178 -11.75 3.43 1.25
CA ILE A 178 -12.06 2.37 0.29
C ILE A 178 -10.90 1.38 0.30
N GLY A 179 -11.17 0.09 0.47
CA GLY A 179 -10.14 -0.95 0.50
C GLY A 179 -10.70 -2.35 0.36
N ASN A 180 -9.81 -3.31 0.12
CA ASN A 180 -10.19 -4.69 -0.19
C ASN A 180 -10.15 -5.64 1.02
N ASP A 181 -9.43 -5.33 2.06
CA ASP A 181 -9.34 -6.19 3.27
C ASP A 181 -10.18 -5.60 4.41
N ILE A 182 -11.26 -6.31 4.75
CA ILE A 182 -12.19 -5.88 5.80
C ILE A 182 -11.52 -5.79 7.19
N ARG A 183 -10.48 -6.60 7.47
CA ARG A 183 -9.78 -6.59 8.75
C ARG A 183 -8.75 -5.46 8.80
N ILE A 184 -8.05 -5.21 7.70
CA ILE A 184 -7.00 -4.19 7.59
C ILE A 184 -7.63 -2.82 7.32
N ASP A 185 -8.35 -2.67 6.21
CA ASP A 185 -8.92 -1.38 5.78
C ASP A 185 -10.19 -1.02 6.56
N GLY A 186 -11.08 -1.99 6.74
CA GLY A 186 -12.27 -1.84 7.57
C GLY A 186 -11.91 -1.64 9.06
N GLY A 187 -10.88 -2.34 9.54
CA GLY A 187 -10.31 -2.13 10.87
C GLY A 187 -9.68 -0.75 11.02
N PHE A 188 -8.93 -0.28 10.02
CA PHE A 188 -8.38 1.08 9.98
C PHE A 188 -9.49 2.14 10.02
N ALA A 189 -10.53 1.99 9.19
CA ALA A 189 -11.68 2.88 9.17
C ALA A 189 -12.38 2.94 10.53
N THR A 190 -12.59 1.77 11.16
CA THR A 190 -13.19 1.65 12.49
C THR A 190 -12.37 2.35 13.55
N ASN A 191 -11.06 2.09 13.59
CA ASN A 191 -10.14 2.69 14.57
C ASN A 191 -9.96 4.19 14.37
N SER A 192 -10.20 4.68 13.15
CA SER A 192 -10.10 6.09 12.76
C SER A 192 -11.42 6.85 12.82
N TYR A 193 -12.54 6.16 13.09
CA TYR A 193 -13.91 6.71 13.10
C TYR A 193 -14.34 7.31 11.75
N ILE A 194 -13.90 6.71 10.62
CA ILE A 194 -14.28 7.09 9.26
C ILE A 194 -15.12 5.99 8.63
N ASP A 195 -15.98 6.35 7.68
CA ASP A 195 -16.81 5.40 6.95
C ASP A 195 -15.98 4.55 6.01
N PHE A 196 -16.46 3.36 5.67
CA PHE A 196 -15.75 2.37 4.87
C PHE A 196 -16.62 1.80 3.75
N ILE A 197 -16.06 1.79 2.54
CA ILE A 197 -16.58 1.01 1.41
C ILE A 197 -15.65 -0.18 1.20
N TRP A 198 -16.22 -1.37 1.29
CA TRP A 198 -15.47 -2.59 1.03
C TRP A 198 -15.45 -2.91 -0.46
N PHE A 199 -14.28 -2.81 -1.10
CA PHE A 199 -14.04 -3.28 -2.46
C PHE A 199 -13.82 -4.80 -2.44
N ASN A 200 -14.90 -5.56 -2.54
CA ASN A 200 -14.96 -7.00 -2.31
C ASN A 200 -14.98 -7.79 -3.63
N SER A 201 -13.96 -7.63 -4.45
CA SER A 201 -13.88 -8.30 -5.76
C SER A 201 -13.89 -9.84 -5.68
N LYS A 202 -13.65 -10.41 -4.50
CA LYS A 202 -13.63 -11.87 -4.25
C LYS A 202 -14.96 -12.43 -3.73
N ASN A 203 -15.97 -11.57 -3.47
CA ASN A 203 -17.24 -11.94 -2.88
C ASN A 203 -17.11 -12.66 -1.52
N GLU A 204 -16.20 -12.20 -0.69
CA GLU A 204 -16.00 -12.74 0.67
C GLU A 204 -17.15 -12.34 1.58
N GLN A 205 -17.36 -13.12 2.66
CA GLN A 205 -18.32 -12.79 3.70
C GLN A 205 -17.64 -12.02 4.83
N GLY A 206 -18.27 -10.96 5.31
CA GLY A 206 -17.72 -10.16 6.41
C GLY A 206 -18.53 -8.90 6.67
N ASN A 207 -18.23 -8.26 7.79
CA ASN A 207 -18.80 -6.98 8.18
C ASN A 207 -17.84 -6.23 9.12
N CYS A 208 -17.90 -4.91 9.14
CA CYS A 208 -17.25 -4.10 10.17
C CYS A 208 -18.13 -2.89 10.54
N PRO A 209 -17.94 -2.31 11.76
CA PRO A 209 -18.82 -1.26 12.29
C PRO A 209 -18.96 -0.01 11.42
N LYS A 210 -17.97 0.28 10.59
CA LYS A 210 -17.93 1.49 9.74
C LYS A 210 -18.27 1.22 8.28
N MET A 211 -18.60 -0.02 7.92
CA MET A 211 -18.95 -0.36 6.54
C MET A 211 -20.32 0.22 6.15
N ILE A 212 -20.32 1.05 5.12
CA ILE A 212 -21.54 1.66 4.56
C ILE A 212 -21.92 1.05 3.21
N ALA A 213 -20.97 0.40 2.52
CA ALA A 213 -21.24 -0.33 1.27
C ALA A 213 -20.24 -1.48 1.07
N ASN A 214 -20.70 -2.48 0.32
CA ASN A 214 -19.92 -3.62 -0.16
C ASN A 214 -20.15 -3.71 -1.67
N ILE A 215 -19.07 -3.58 -2.45
CA ILE A 215 -19.11 -3.51 -3.91
C ILE A 215 -18.05 -4.40 -4.53
N ASN A 216 -18.29 -4.90 -5.72
CA ASN A 216 -17.40 -5.84 -6.40
C ASN A 216 -16.65 -5.23 -7.57
N VAL A 217 -17.17 -4.15 -8.15
CA VAL A 217 -16.63 -3.48 -9.34
C VAL A 217 -16.81 -1.97 -9.26
N TYR A 218 -15.89 -1.21 -9.85
CA TYR A 218 -15.91 0.26 -9.79
C TYR A 218 -17.07 0.90 -10.56
N THR A 219 -17.54 0.28 -11.63
CA THR A 219 -18.73 0.78 -12.36
C THR A 219 -19.97 0.82 -11.47
N GLU A 220 -20.20 -0.22 -10.67
CA GLU A 220 -21.27 -0.24 -9.67
C GLU A 220 -21.12 0.89 -8.65
N LEU A 221 -19.88 1.12 -8.16
CA LEU A 221 -19.62 2.18 -7.19
C LEU A 221 -19.89 3.57 -7.79
N ILE A 222 -19.51 3.80 -9.06
CA ILE A 222 -19.78 5.06 -9.76
C ILE A 222 -21.28 5.30 -9.89
N GLU A 223 -22.04 4.28 -10.28
CA GLU A 223 -23.51 4.37 -10.47
C GLU A 223 -24.24 4.69 -9.17
N LYS A 224 -23.82 4.05 -8.07
CA LYS A 224 -24.46 4.17 -6.75
C LYS A 224 -23.83 5.25 -5.86
N TRP A 225 -22.86 6.02 -6.36
CA TRP A 225 -22.06 6.93 -5.53
C TRP A 225 -22.89 7.91 -4.73
N GLY A 226 -23.89 8.58 -5.38
CA GLY A 226 -24.77 9.53 -4.71
C GLY A 226 -25.61 8.88 -3.60
N GLU A 227 -26.14 7.68 -3.84
CA GLU A 227 -26.94 6.93 -2.85
C GLU A 227 -26.14 6.48 -1.62
N ILE A 228 -24.82 6.24 -1.81
CA ILE A 228 -23.92 5.76 -0.74
C ILE A 228 -23.39 6.93 0.10
N ILE A 229 -23.13 8.09 -0.52
CA ILE A 229 -22.37 9.18 0.12
C ILE A 229 -23.26 10.32 0.63
N ASP A 230 -24.45 10.50 0.06
CA ASP A 230 -25.44 11.51 0.49
C ASP A 230 -26.30 11.01 1.64
#